data_73432e95c13d5b679627bff4a683c778
#
_entry.id   73432e95c13d5b679627bff4a683c778
#
_cell.length_a   1.000
_cell.length_b   1.000
_cell.length_c   1.000
_cell.angle_alpha   90.00
_cell.angle_beta   90.00
_cell.angle_gamma   90.00
#
_symmetry.space_group_name_H-M   'P 1'
#
loop_
_entity.id
_entity.type
_entity.pdbx_description
1 polymer ?
#
loop_
_entity_poly.entity_id
_entity_poly.type
_entity_poly.pdbx_seq_one_letter_code
_entity_poly.pdbx_strand_id
1 'polypeptide(L)'
;MSYGDKDRAVGYLVGEEGRGLNAMFTMMNNARLNIGISGLAIAERAYQQAREYAKERCQFGPIIKHPDIRRMLMTMKAQIEAMRAVIFEAALALDYAKKSPGLEQQARIDLLIPMVKAWCTDLGVEITSLAIQIHGGAGFIESTGIAQHFRDARIAPIYEGTNGIQSIDLISRKVLRDEGTAMFSWINDARRVISNGSQNGVSKATQQGLDHLTELTEWMLEISESFANPALAGANAYLRIFGVVAGGIQLSKATELANKPKYKTSEFHNAKLITAKFYSNHILPQISGLRQTIEYGHEEVMKLPENSF
;
A
#
# COMPACT_ATOMS: atom_id res chain seq x y z
N MET A 1 33.23 -3.85 -11.48
CA MET A 1 33.83 -5.19 -11.24
C MET A 1 34.43 -5.66 -12.55
N SER A 2 35.64 -6.23 -12.51
CA SER A 2 36.28 -6.85 -13.66
C SER A 2 36.24 -8.37 -13.47
N TYR A 3 35.88 -9.09 -14.51
CA TYR A 3 35.83 -10.55 -14.51
C TYR A 3 36.77 -11.08 -15.56
N GLY A 4 37.63 -12.05 -15.18
CA GLY A 4 38.54 -12.72 -16.11
C GLY A 4 39.84 -12.00 -16.34
N ASP A 5 40.34 -11.16 -15.41
CA ASP A 5 41.62 -10.44 -15.51
C ASP A 5 42.83 -11.37 -15.57
N LYS A 6 42.78 -12.55 -14.94
CA LYS A 6 43.83 -13.55 -14.94
C LYS A 6 43.53 -14.73 -15.85
N ASP A 7 42.28 -15.14 -15.89
CA ASP A 7 41.75 -16.23 -16.73
C ASP A 7 40.54 -15.70 -17.49
N ARG A 8 40.34 -16.15 -18.74
CA ARG A 8 39.17 -15.70 -19.54
C ARG A 8 37.88 -16.16 -18.90
N ALA A 9 37.03 -15.23 -18.49
CA ALA A 9 35.67 -15.53 -18.10
C ALA A 9 34.82 -15.84 -19.36
N VAL A 10 34.21 -17.00 -19.40
CA VAL A 10 33.27 -17.39 -20.46
C VAL A 10 31.86 -17.04 -20.00
N GLY A 11 31.17 -16.23 -20.78
CA GLY A 11 29.78 -15.87 -20.55
C GLY A 11 28.90 -16.26 -21.73
N TYR A 12 27.63 -16.54 -21.45
CA TYR A 12 26.61 -16.83 -22.47
C TYR A 12 25.55 -15.75 -22.43
N LEU A 13 25.17 -15.23 -23.61
CA LEU A 13 24.11 -14.25 -23.72
C LEU A 13 22.77 -14.91 -23.38
N VAL A 14 22.00 -14.30 -22.47
CA VAL A 14 20.64 -14.69 -22.11
C VAL A 14 19.67 -13.70 -22.73
N GLY A 15 18.87 -14.17 -23.68
CA GLY A 15 17.95 -13.32 -24.44
C GLY A 15 18.64 -12.65 -25.65
N GLU A 16 18.13 -11.49 -26.03
CA GLU A 16 18.63 -10.70 -27.17
C GLU A 16 19.58 -9.61 -26.71
N GLU A 17 20.57 -9.27 -27.57
CA GLU A 17 21.48 -8.17 -27.31
C GLU A 17 20.72 -6.85 -27.18
N GLY A 18 21.11 -6.03 -26.19
CA GLY A 18 20.44 -4.74 -25.88
C GLY A 18 19.12 -4.88 -25.09
N ARG A 19 18.63 -6.09 -24.81
CA ARG A 19 17.36 -6.34 -24.10
C ARG A 19 17.51 -6.66 -22.61
N GLY A 20 18.70 -6.53 -22.05
CA GLY A 20 18.99 -6.88 -20.65
C GLY A 20 18.10 -6.17 -19.62
N LEU A 21 17.78 -4.89 -19.83
CA LEU A 21 16.86 -4.15 -18.94
C LEU A 21 15.45 -4.74 -18.94
N ASN A 22 14.92 -5.19 -20.08
CA ASN A 22 13.61 -5.81 -20.14
C ASN A 22 13.58 -7.13 -19.34
N ALA A 23 14.62 -7.95 -19.47
CA ALA A 23 14.77 -9.17 -18.68
C ALA A 23 14.88 -8.87 -17.18
N MET A 24 15.63 -7.83 -16.80
CA MET A 24 15.73 -7.35 -15.41
C MET A 24 14.37 -6.94 -14.84
N PHE A 25 13.54 -6.22 -15.59
CA PHE A 25 12.21 -5.79 -15.13
C PHE A 25 11.28 -6.97 -14.83
N THR A 26 11.41 -8.09 -15.51
CA THR A 26 10.64 -9.31 -15.19
C THR A 26 10.96 -9.80 -13.77
N MET A 27 12.23 -9.82 -13.38
CA MET A 27 12.66 -10.15 -12.01
C MET A 27 12.22 -9.07 -11.02
N MET A 28 12.38 -7.80 -11.37
CA MET A 28 12.08 -6.67 -10.50
C MET A 28 10.61 -6.62 -10.06
N ASN A 29 9.66 -6.97 -10.90
CA ASN A 29 8.25 -7.02 -10.53
C ASN A 29 7.98 -8.08 -9.45
N ASN A 30 8.59 -9.25 -9.54
CA ASN A 30 8.53 -10.26 -8.48
C ASN A 30 9.21 -9.78 -7.20
N ALA A 31 10.39 -9.16 -7.29
CA ALA A 31 11.11 -8.60 -6.15
C ALA A 31 10.27 -7.54 -5.44
N ARG A 32 9.64 -6.62 -6.16
CA ARG A 32 8.78 -5.55 -5.61
C ARG A 32 7.60 -6.09 -4.82
N LEU A 33 6.94 -7.15 -5.30
CA LEU A 33 5.88 -7.82 -4.54
C LEU A 33 6.42 -8.38 -3.22
N ASN A 34 7.58 -9.05 -3.24
CA ASN A 34 8.23 -9.59 -2.05
C ASN A 34 8.62 -8.48 -1.05
N ILE A 35 9.02 -7.30 -1.54
CA ILE A 35 9.29 -6.14 -0.68
C ILE A 35 8.00 -5.64 -0.01
N GLY A 36 6.88 -5.62 -0.72
CA GLY A 36 5.57 -5.35 -0.12
C GLY A 36 5.20 -6.34 0.99
N ILE A 37 5.47 -7.64 0.77
CA ILE A 37 5.31 -8.71 1.77
C ILE A 37 6.22 -8.47 2.98
N SER A 38 7.47 -8.04 2.77
CA SER A 38 8.40 -7.72 3.86
C SER A 38 7.88 -6.57 4.72
N GLY A 39 7.32 -5.51 4.12
CA GLY A 39 6.66 -4.42 4.83
C GLY A 39 5.52 -4.91 5.71
N LEU A 40 4.65 -5.78 5.19
CA LEU A 40 3.58 -6.42 5.95
C LEU A 40 4.14 -7.30 7.10
N ALA A 41 5.16 -8.11 6.84
CA ALA A 41 5.69 -9.05 7.82
C ALA A 41 6.29 -8.33 9.04
N ILE A 42 7.07 -7.26 8.81
CA ILE A 42 7.65 -6.44 9.87
C ILE A 42 6.54 -5.72 10.65
N ALA A 43 5.53 -5.15 9.95
CA ALA A 43 4.38 -4.51 10.58
C ALA A 43 3.60 -5.48 11.47
N GLU A 44 3.31 -6.68 10.99
CA GLU A 44 2.60 -7.72 11.75
C GLU A 44 3.39 -8.12 12.99
N ARG A 45 4.70 -8.33 12.88
CA ARG A 45 5.55 -8.69 14.03
C ARG A 45 5.56 -7.61 15.09
N ALA A 46 5.74 -6.34 14.68
CA ALA A 46 5.70 -5.20 15.59
C ALA A 46 4.33 -5.05 16.29
N TYR A 47 3.24 -5.25 15.54
CA TYR A 47 1.88 -5.23 16.08
C TYR A 47 1.67 -6.30 17.15
N GLN A 48 2.09 -7.56 16.89
CA GLN A 48 1.95 -8.65 17.85
C GLN A 48 2.67 -8.34 19.15
N GLN A 49 3.91 -7.84 19.08
CA GLN A 49 4.70 -7.47 20.25
C GLN A 49 4.07 -6.30 21.02
N ALA A 50 3.63 -5.24 20.31
CA ALA A 50 2.97 -4.10 20.92
C ALA A 50 1.65 -4.47 21.60
N ARG A 51 0.88 -5.40 21.01
CA ARG A 51 -0.38 -5.91 21.58
C ARG A 51 -0.15 -6.65 22.89
N GLU A 52 0.82 -7.55 22.94
CA GLU A 52 1.13 -8.30 24.16
C GLU A 52 1.68 -7.36 25.25
N TYR A 53 2.60 -6.46 24.91
CA TYR A 53 3.06 -5.44 25.85
C TYR A 53 1.92 -4.61 26.43
N ALA A 54 0.96 -4.18 25.59
CA ALA A 54 -0.18 -3.39 26.04
C ALA A 54 -1.12 -4.12 27.01
N LYS A 55 -1.19 -5.46 26.94
CA LYS A 55 -1.96 -6.29 27.90
C LYS A 55 -1.27 -6.40 29.24
N GLU A 56 0.06 -6.50 29.24
CA GLU A 56 0.86 -6.75 30.44
C GLU A 56 1.22 -5.46 31.20
N ARG A 57 1.53 -4.39 30.47
CA ARG A 57 1.95 -3.11 31.04
C ARG A 57 0.80 -2.45 31.79
N CYS A 58 1.05 -2.12 33.06
CA CYS A 58 0.12 -1.39 33.91
C CYS A 58 0.60 0.04 34.18
N GLN A 59 -0.25 1.01 33.88
CA GLN A 59 -0.14 2.41 34.28
C GLN A 59 -1.57 2.95 34.41
N PHE A 60 -2.02 3.22 35.62
CA PHE A 60 -3.43 3.48 35.93
C PHE A 60 -4.37 2.32 35.48
N GLY A 61 -3.88 1.08 35.53
CA GLY A 61 -4.47 -0.13 35.01
C GLY A 61 -3.75 -0.65 33.75
N PRO A 62 -4.15 -1.81 33.19
CA PRO A 62 -3.58 -2.32 31.94
C PRO A 62 -3.75 -1.32 30.81
N ILE A 63 -2.63 -0.93 30.14
CA ILE A 63 -2.66 0.18 29.18
C ILE A 63 -3.53 -0.13 27.94
N ILE A 64 -3.79 -1.39 27.62
CA ILE A 64 -4.70 -1.79 26.56
C ILE A 64 -6.14 -1.28 26.77
N LYS A 65 -6.49 -0.85 27.98
CA LYS A 65 -7.81 -0.26 28.29
C LYS A 65 -7.90 1.23 27.97
N HIS A 66 -6.76 1.90 27.75
CA HIS A 66 -6.75 3.32 27.42
C HIS A 66 -7.19 3.58 25.98
N PRO A 67 -8.08 4.56 25.74
CA PRO A 67 -8.62 4.82 24.41
C PRO A 67 -7.56 5.08 23.34
N ASP A 68 -6.49 5.80 23.63
CA ASP A 68 -5.44 6.12 22.64
C ASP A 68 -4.60 4.89 22.30
N ILE A 69 -4.27 4.03 23.28
CA ILE A 69 -3.61 2.75 23.03
C ILE A 69 -4.48 1.86 22.11
N ARG A 70 -5.78 1.80 22.37
CA ARG A 70 -6.73 1.08 21.54
C ARG A 70 -6.81 1.65 20.14
N ARG A 71 -6.82 2.98 20.00
CA ARG A 71 -6.81 3.64 18.68
C ARG A 71 -5.57 3.25 17.90
N MET A 72 -4.37 3.32 18.50
CA MET A 72 -3.13 2.90 17.85
C MET A 72 -3.16 1.42 17.44
N LEU A 73 -3.53 0.51 18.34
CA LEU A 73 -3.65 -0.93 18.05
C LEU A 73 -4.67 -1.20 16.94
N MET A 74 -5.81 -0.51 16.93
CA MET A 74 -6.82 -0.66 15.87
C MET A 74 -6.33 -0.11 14.53
N THR A 75 -5.59 0.99 14.54
CA THR A 75 -4.95 1.54 13.32
C THR A 75 -3.99 0.52 12.72
N MET A 76 -3.08 -0.03 13.54
CA MET A 76 -2.14 -1.06 13.11
C MET A 76 -2.87 -2.30 12.56
N LYS A 77 -3.83 -2.83 13.31
CA LYS A 77 -4.59 -4.02 12.92
C LYS A 77 -5.34 -3.84 11.61
N ALA A 78 -6.05 -2.73 11.46
CA ALA A 78 -6.87 -2.47 10.29
C ALA A 78 -6.02 -2.30 9.02
N GLN A 79 -4.90 -1.60 9.12
CA GLN A 79 -3.95 -1.46 8.01
C GLN A 79 -3.27 -2.79 7.66
N ILE A 80 -2.82 -3.57 8.63
CA ILE A 80 -2.22 -4.89 8.42
C ILE A 80 -3.19 -5.84 7.71
N GLU A 81 -4.45 -5.87 8.10
CA GLU A 81 -5.46 -6.71 7.46
C GLU A 81 -5.73 -6.28 6.02
N ALA A 82 -5.78 -4.97 5.77
CA ALA A 82 -5.92 -4.41 4.43
C ALA A 82 -4.71 -4.73 3.54
N MET A 83 -3.48 -4.47 4.03
CA MET A 83 -2.22 -4.78 3.34
C MET A 83 -2.16 -6.26 2.93
N ARG A 84 -2.47 -7.17 3.87
CA ARG A 84 -2.44 -8.61 3.61
C ARG A 84 -3.38 -8.99 2.47
N ALA A 85 -4.61 -8.50 2.49
CA ALA A 85 -5.60 -8.83 1.48
C ALA A 85 -5.24 -8.25 0.10
N VAL A 86 -4.70 -7.03 0.04
CA VAL A 86 -4.23 -6.38 -1.19
C VAL A 86 -3.01 -7.10 -1.78
N ILE A 87 -2.06 -7.53 -0.94
CA ILE A 87 -0.91 -8.34 -1.38
C ILE A 87 -1.36 -9.66 -1.98
N PHE A 88 -2.32 -10.36 -1.35
CA PHE A 88 -2.87 -11.60 -1.92
C PHE A 88 -3.63 -11.37 -3.22
N GLU A 89 -4.32 -10.24 -3.38
CA GLU A 89 -4.93 -9.86 -4.67
C GLU A 89 -3.87 -9.73 -5.76
N ALA A 90 -2.76 -9.02 -5.47
CA ALA A 90 -1.67 -8.84 -6.42
C ALA A 90 -0.97 -10.18 -6.76
N ALA A 91 -0.73 -11.03 -5.76
CA ALA A 91 -0.16 -12.35 -5.97
C ALA A 91 -1.06 -13.24 -6.84
N LEU A 92 -2.37 -13.22 -6.58
CA LEU A 92 -3.36 -13.95 -7.37
C LEU A 92 -3.41 -13.45 -8.82
N ALA A 93 -3.32 -12.14 -9.04
CA ALA A 93 -3.25 -11.57 -10.38
C ALA A 93 -2.01 -12.07 -11.15
N LEU A 94 -0.84 -12.17 -10.47
CA LEU A 94 0.37 -12.78 -11.05
C LEU A 94 0.18 -14.25 -11.45
N ASP A 95 -0.48 -15.03 -10.61
CA ASP A 95 -0.75 -16.43 -10.90
C ASP A 95 -1.69 -16.60 -12.09
N TYR A 96 -2.73 -15.77 -12.18
CA TYR A 96 -3.63 -15.76 -13.34
C TYR A 96 -2.89 -15.38 -14.64
N ALA A 97 -2.05 -14.35 -14.61
CA ALA A 97 -1.30 -13.95 -15.80
C ALA A 97 -0.32 -15.01 -16.27
N LYS A 98 0.26 -15.81 -15.37
CA LYS A 98 1.11 -16.95 -15.73
C LYS A 98 0.31 -18.09 -16.40
N LYS A 99 -0.92 -18.34 -15.94
CA LYS A 99 -1.79 -19.41 -16.47
C LYS A 99 -2.51 -19.02 -17.76
N SER A 100 -2.91 -17.76 -17.86
CA SER A 100 -3.65 -17.21 -19.00
C SER A 100 -3.06 -15.86 -19.37
N PRO A 101 -1.90 -15.85 -20.08
CA PRO A 101 -1.26 -14.60 -20.49
C PRO A 101 -2.19 -13.77 -21.35
N GLY A 102 -2.29 -12.47 -21.02
CA GLY A 102 -3.08 -11.49 -21.76
C GLY A 102 -2.74 -10.07 -21.35
N LEU A 103 -3.06 -9.11 -22.23
CA LEU A 103 -2.73 -7.69 -21.99
C LEU A 103 -3.46 -7.13 -20.77
N GLU A 104 -4.70 -7.53 -20.56
CA GLU A 104 -5.51 -7.07 -19.42
C GLU A 104 -4.93 -7.53 -18.08
N GLN A 105 -4.54 -8.82 -17.98
CA GLN A 105 -3.92 -9.38 -16.77
C GLN A 105 -2.59 -8.71 -16.49
N GLN A 106 -1.79 -8.46 -17.52
CA GLN A 106 -0.52 -7.75 -17.37
C GLN A 106 -0.72 -6.30 -16.92
N ALA A 107 -1.66 -5.58 -17.51
CA ALA A 107 -1.98 -4.21 -17.13
C ALA A 107 -2.45 -4.12 -15.66
N ARG A 108 -3.25 -5.08 -15.19
CA ARG A 108 -3.68 -5.17 -13.79
C ARG A 108 -2.50 -5.36 -12.83
N ILE A 109 -1.57 -6.27 -13.14
CA ILE A 109 -0.35 -6.48 -12.35
C ILE A 109 0.50 -5.22 -12.34
N ASP A 110 0.67 -4.61 -13.49
CA ASP A 110 1.47 -3.41 -13.68
C ASP A 110 0.99 -2.22 -12.85
N LEU A 111 -0.33 -2.13 -12.60
CA LEU A 111 -0.91 -1.17 -11.65
C LEU A 111 -0.66 -1.56 -10.19
N LEU A 112 -0.86 -2.84 -9.84
CA LEU A 112 -0.85 -3.28 -8.45
C LEU A 112 0.56 -3.32 -7.86
N ILE A 113 1.58 -3.73 -8.62
CA ILE A 113 2.94 -3.93 -8.09
C ILE A 113 3.56 -2.67 -7.49
N PRO A 114 3.60 -1.50 -8.18
CA PRO A 114 4.17 -0.29 -7.59
C PRO A 114 3.38 0.17 -6.35
N MET A 115 2.06 0.05 -6.37
CA MET A 115 1.21 0.39 -5.25
C MET A 115 1.49 -0.53 -4.04
N VAL A 116 1.52 -1.84 -4.23
CA VAL A 116 1.80 -2.81 -3.16
C VAL A 116 3.18 -2.55 -2.55
N LYS A 117 4.21 -2.38 -3.39
CA LYS A 117 5.57 -2.11 -2.90
C LYS A 117 5.61 -0.84 -2.06
N ALA A 118 5.11 0.27 -2.57
CA ALA A 118 5.23 1.56 -1.90
C ALA A 118 4.29 1.67 -0.68
N TRP A 119 3.00 1.42 -0.87
CA TRP A 119 2.03 1.56 0.21
C TRP A 119 2.29 0.62 1.39
N CYS A 120 2.62 -0.65 1.13
CA CYS A 120 2.87 -1.60 2.21
C CYS A 120 4.18 -1.32 2.96
N THR A 121 5.20 -0.80 2.29
CA THR A 121 6.47 -0.46 2.96
C THR A 121 6.39 0.85 3.75
N ASP A 122 5.67 1.85 3.26
CA ASP A 122 5.38 3.07 4.03
C ASP A 122 4.58 2.75 5.29
N LEU A 123 3.51 1.96 5.16
CA LEU A 123 2.74 1.49 6.32
C LEU A 123 3.58 0.63 7.27
N GLY A 124 4.54 -0.15 6.76
CA GLY A 124 5.49 -0.89 7.57
C GLY A 124 6.26 0.02 8.53
N VAL A 125 6.76 1.14 8.03
CA VAL A 125 7.45 2.16 8.84
C VAL A 125 6.49 2.86 9.82
N GLU A 126 5.31 3.28 9.37
CA GLU A 126 4.31 3.93 10.23
C GLU A 126 3.87 3.01 11.38
N ILE A 127 3.58 1.75 11.09
CA ILE A 127 3.11 0.76 12.08
C ILE A 127 4.22 0.43 13.09
N THR A 128 5.46 0.27 12.66
CA THR A 128 6.57 0.03 13.58
C THR A 128 6.86 1.23 14.47
N SER A 129 6.67 2.45 13.98
CA SER A 129 6.72 3.67 14.80
C SER A 129 5.62 3.69 15.86
N LEU A 130 4.37 3.34 15.51
CA LEU A 130 3.27 3.21 16.47
C LEU A 130 3.55 2.13 17.53
N ALA A 131 4.21 1.03 17.15
CA ALA A 131 4.60 -0.01 18.08
C ALA A 131 5.58 0.51 19.15
N ILE A 132 6.56 1.33 18.77
CA ILE A 132 7.45 2.02 19.69
C ILE A 132 6.65 2.95 20.61
N GLN A 133 5.73 3.73 20.05
CA GLN A 133 4.89 4.65 20.81
C GLN A 133 4.05 3.93 21.87
N ILE A 134 3.48 2.77 21.58
CA ILE A 134 2.73 1.96 22.55
C ILE A 134 3.61 1.47 23.71
N HIS A 135 4.89 1.20 23.46
CA HIS A 135 5.85 0.82 24.50
C HIS A 135 6.29 2.00 25.37
N GLY A 136 6.02 3.26 24.94
CA GLY A 136 6.46 4.45 25.65
C GLY A 136 7.98 4.50 25.81
N GLY A 137 8.50 4.91 26.97
CA GLY A 137 9.95 4.98 27.22
C GLY A 137 10.68 3.65 27.01
N ALA A 138 10.04 2.52 27.31
CA ALA A 138 10.61 1.21 27.02
C ALA A 138 10.83 0.97 25.52
N GLY A 139 10.00 1.56 24.67
CA GLY A 139 10.15 1.45 23.21
C GLY A 139 11.40 2.12 22.64
N PHE A 140 11.94 3.10 23.36
CA PHE A 140 13.19 3.75 23.00
C PHE A 140 14.44 2.94 23.37
N ILE A 141 14.31 2.03 24.36
CA ILE A 141 15.41 1.24 24.87
C ILE A 141 15.72 0.09 23.93
N GLU A 142 16.97 -0.04 23.50
CA GLU A 142 17.46 -1.03 22.53
C GLU A 142 17.14 -2.48 22.96
N SER A 143 17.33 -2.81 24.23
CA SER A 143 17.15 -4.16 24.76
C SER A 143 15.71 -4.67 24.70
N THR A 144 14.70 -3.80 24.48
CA THR A 144 13.30 -4.24 24.29
C THR A 144 13.06 -4.89 22.93
N GLY A 145 13.92 -4.62 21.96
CA GLY A 145 13.87 -5.14 20.60
C GLY A 145 12.81 -4.51 19.71
N ILE A 146 11.85 -3.71 20.24
CA ILE A 146 10.77 -3.12 19.41
C ILE A 146 11.30 -2.06 18.44
N ALA A 147 12.31 -1.28 18.84
CA ALA A 147 12.94 -0.25 18.02
C ALA A 147 13.68 -0.85 16.81
N GLN A 148 14.15 -2.10 16.89
CA GLN A 148 14.77 -2.80 15.77
C GLN A 148 13.80 -2.93 14.58
N HIS A 149 12.52 -3.25 14.81
CA HIS A 149 11.55 -3.36 13.73
C HIS A 149 11.40 -2.07 12.94
N PHE A 150 11.47 -0.91 13.60
CA PHE A 150 11.42 0.39 12.91
C PHE A 150 12.67 0.62 12.06
N ARG A 151 13.86 0.34 12.58
CA ARG A 151 15.12 0.46 11.81
C ARG A 151 15.12 -0.46 10.60
N ASP A 152 14.72 -1.72 10.79
CA ASP A 152 14.68 -2.71 9.72
C ASP A 152 13.63 -2.38 8.66
N ALA A 153 12.47 -1.83 9.05
CA ALA A 153 11.44 -1.39 8.13
C ALA A 153 11.92 -0.26 7.21
N ARG A 154 12.84 0.61 7.69
CA ARG A 154 13.20 1.85 7.01
C ARG A 154 13.91 1.66 5.67
N ILE A 155 14.57 0.53 5.43
CA ILE A 155 15.20 0.26 4.14
C ILE A 155 14.17 -0.05 3.04
N ALA A 156 13.02 -0.63 3.39
CA ALA A 156 12.04 -1.11 2.43
C ALA A 156 11.44 -0.01 1.53
N PRO A 157 11.16 1.23 1.99
CA PRO A 157 10.77 2.36 1.13
C PRO A 157 11.89 2.87 0.20
N ILE A 158 13.14 2.49 0.42
CA ILE A 158 14.31 3.06 -0.24
C ILE A 158 14.81 2.17 -1.38
N TYR A 159 15.05 0.88 -1.12
CA TYR A 159 15.65 -0.03 -2.08
C TYR A 159 14.63 -0.60 -3.09
N GLU A 160 15.12 -1.28 -4.14
CA GLU A 160 14.31 -1.81 -5.27
C GLU A 160 13.49 -0.73 -6.01
N GLY A 161 14.06 0.47 -6.06
CA GLY A 161 13.40 1.71 -6.47
C GLY A 161 12.62 2.33 -5.30
N THR A 162 12.96 3.58 -4.99
CA THR A 162 12.31 4.32 -3.89
C THR A 162 10.80 4.36 -4.07
N ASN A 163 10.04 4.59 -3.01
CA ASN A 163 8.58 4.73 -3.11
C ASN A 163 8.18 5.92 -3.97
N GLY A 164 9.00 6.99 -4.02
CA GLY A 164 8.82 8.07 -5.00
C GLY A 164 8.92 7.59 -6.46
N ILE A 165 9.89 6.71 -6.76
CA ILE A 165 10.00 6.11 -8.11
C ILE A 165 8.82 5.19 -8.42
N GLN A 166 8.28 4.45 -7.43
CA GLN A 166 7.07 3.64 -7.64
C GLN A 166 5.86 4.54 -7.97
N SER A 167 5.74 5.68 -7.29
CA SER A 167 4.67 6.65 -7.53
C SER A 167 4.77 7.29 -8.92
N ILE A 168 5.98 7.69 -9.33
CA ILE A 168 6.26 8.20 -10.67
C ILE A 168 5.99 7.12 -11.73
N ASP A 169 6.42 5.87 -11.51
CA ASP A 169 6.16 4.75 -12.42
C ASP A 169 4.66 4.50 -12.60
N LEU A 170 3.90 4.52 -11.49
CA LEU A 170 2.44 4.38 -11.51
C LEU A 170 1.79 5.48 -12.38
N ILE A 171 2.12 6.76 -12.13
CA ILE A 171 1.52 7.85 -12.89
C ILE A 171 2.00 7.84 -14.34
N SER A 172 3.30 7.96 -14.59
CA SER A 172 3.81 8.22 -15.94
C SER A 172 3.70 7.03 -16.90
N ARG A 173 3.85 5.80 -16.37
CA ARG A 173 3.92 4.60 -17.21
C ARG A 173 2.68 3.72 -17.17
N LYS A 174 1.80 3.87 -16.13
CA LYS A 174 0.65 2.99 -15.94
C LYS A 174 -0.68 3.74 -16.04
N VAL A 175 -0.67 5.06 -15.80
CA VAL A 175 -1.88 5.90 -15.90
C VAL A 175 -1.80 6.79 -17.13
N LEU A 176 -0.79 7.65 -17.24
CA LEU A 176 -0.73 8.62 -18.35
C LEU A 176 -0.49 7.94 -19.70
N ARG A 177 0.35 6.90 -19.75
CA ARG A 177 0.74 6.25 -21.00
C ARG A 177 -0.40 5.53 -21.72
N ASP A 178 -1.38 4.99 -20.98
CA ASP A 178 -2.54 4.27 -21.51
C ASP A 178 -3.85 5.05 -21.35
N GLU A 179 -3.72 6.37 -21.12
CA GLU A 179 -4.85 7.28 -20.97
C GLU A 179 -5.82 6.82 -19.87
N GLY A 180 -5.29 6.25 -18.80
CA GLY A 180 -6.05 5.76 -17.66
C GLY A 180 -6.81 4.45 -17.86
N THR A 181 -6.70 3.82 -19.04
CA THR A 181 -7.51 2.65 -19.42
C THR A 181 -7.44 1.53 -18.38
N ALA A 182 -6.24 1.14 -17.96
CA ALA A 182 -6.06 0.09 -16.95
C ALA A 182 -6.63 0.49 -15.58
N MET A 183 -6.45 1.74 -15.17
CA MET A 183 -6.95 2.25 -13.89
C MET A 183 -8.48 2.30 -13.88
N PHE A 184 -9.11 2.83 -14.92
CA PHE A 184 -10.57 2.87 -15.04
C PHE A 184 -11.18 1.46 -15.12
N SER A 185 -10.52 0.52 -15.80
CA SER A 185 -10.93 -0.88 -15.80
C SER A 185 -10.92 -1.46 -14.38
N TRP A 186 -9.82 -1.26 -13.62
CA TRP A 186 -9.71 -1.71 -12.25
C TRP A 186 -10.77 -1.07 -11.33
N ILE A 187 -11.04 0.24 -11.48
CA ILE A 187 -12.07 0.97 -10.73
C ILE A 187 -13.47 0.38 -11.03
N ASN A 188 -13.76 0.13 -12.30
CA ASN A 188 -15.06 -0.42 -12.70
C ASN A 188 -15.28 -1.84 -12.17
N ASP A 189 -14.25 -2.69 -12.16
CA ASP A 189 -14.31 -4.00 -11.52
C ASP A 189 -14.57 -3.89 -10.02
N ALA A 190 -13.88 -2.97 -9.34
CA ALA A 190 -14.08 -2.70 -7.92
C ALA A 190 -15.51 -2.22 -7.62
N ARG A 191 -16.05 -1.30 -8.44
CA ARG A 191 -17.44 -0.82 -8.33
C ARG A 191 -18.44 -1.96 -8.47
N ARG A 192 -18.25 -2.87 -9.44
CA ARG A 192 -19.10 -4.05 -9.61
C ARG A 192 -19.09 -4.95 -8.37
N VAL A 193 -17.90 -5.17 -7.80
CA VAL A 193 -17.77 -5.97 -6.56
C VAL A 193 -18.51 -5.32 -5.39
N ILE A 194 -18.35 -4.01 -5.19
CA ILE A 194 -19.01 -3.28 -4.10
C ILE A 194 -20.53 -3.23 -4.30
N SER A 195 -21.00 -2.99 -5.52
CA SER A 195 -22.45 -2.89 -5.83
C SER A 195 -23.18 -4.21 -5.66
N ASN A 196 -22.53 -5.32 -5.98
CA ASN A 196 -23.10 -6.68 -5.84
C ASN A 196 -23.11 -7.16 -4.38
N GLY A 197 -22.36 -6.48 -3.49
CA GLY A 197 -22.33 -6.77 -2.06
C GLY A 197 -23.40 -6.05 -1.25
N SER A 198 -23.45 -6.34 0.06
CA SER A 198 -24.35 -5.65 0.97
C SER A 198 -23.98 -4.18 1.12
N GLN A 199 -24.96 -3.30 0.95
CA GLN A 199 -24.78 -1.85 1.09
C GLN A 199 -24.73 -1.46 2.57
N ASN A 200 -23.52 -1.44 3.13
CA ASN A 200 -23.25 -1.07 4.52
C ASN A 200 -22.32 0.17 4.59
N GLY A 201 -22.02 0.63 5.80
CA GLY A 201 -21.18 1.83 5.99
C GLY A 201 -19.76 1.66 5.41
N VAL A 202 -19.18 0.44 5.40
CA VAL A 202 -17.87 0.17 4.83
C VAL A 202 -17.90 0.26 3.30
N SER A 203 -18.91 -0.35 2.67
CA SER A 203 -19.08 -0.31 1.21
C SER A 203 -19.36 1.12 0.71
N LYS A 204 -20.18 1.89 1.43
CA LYS A 204 -20.44 3.31 1.09
C LYS A 204 -19.18 4.18 1.16
N ALA A 205 -18.42 4.08 2.23
CA ALA A 205 -17.16 4.83 2.37
C ALA A 205 -16.13 4.42 1.32
N THR A 206 -16.07 3.12 0.97
CA THR A 206 -15.19 2.62 -0.10
C THR A 206 -15.65 3.14 -1.47
N GLN A 207 -16.97 3.21 -1.73
CA GLN A 207 -17.49 3.79 -2.97
C GLN A 207 -17.09 5.27 -3.12
N GLN A 208 -17.19 6.06 -2.05
CA GLN A 208 -16.69 7.45 -2.05
C GLN A 208 -15.18 7.52 -2.35
N GLY A 209 -14.40 6.60 -1.80
CA GLY A 209 -12.98 6.49 -2.12
C GLY A 209 -12.73 6.18 -3.60
N LEU A 210 -13.53 5.31 -4.22
CA LEU A 210 -13.48 5.03 -5.66
C LEU A 210 -13.86 6.25 -6.51
N ASP A 211 -14.84 7.04 -6.05
CA ASP A 211 -15.24 8.27 -6.74
C ASP A 211 -14.09 9.29 -6.71
N HIS A 212 -13.46 9.50 -5.56
CA HIS A 212 -12.25 10.34 -5.46
C HIS A 212 -11.10 9.85 -6.36
N LEU A 213 -10.86 8.54 -6.39
CA LEU A 213 -9.80 7.97 -7.24
C LEU A 213 -10.10 8.16 -8.73
N THR A 214 -11.38 8.07 -9.12
CA THR A 214 -11.82 8.32 -10.50
C THR A 214 -11.55 9.76 -10.89
N GLU A 215 -12.08 10.70 -10.12
CA GLU A 215 -11.92 12.14 -10.37
C GLU A 215 -10.46 12.57 -10.39
N LEU A 216 -9.64 12.02 -9.49
CA LEU A 216 -8.20 12.29 -9.48
C LEU A 216 -7.47 11.68 -10.68
N THR A 217 -7.91 10.52 -11.17
CA THR A 217 -7.34 9.93 -12.39
C THR A 217 -7.63 10.83 -13.60
N GLU A 218 -8.87 11.30 -13.72
CA GLU A 218 -9.27 12.27 -14.75
C GLU A 218 -8.46 13.57 -14.65
N TRP A 219 -8.33 14.12 -13.44
CA TRP A 219 -7.53 15.32 -13.19
C TRP A 219 -6.04 15.12 -13.57
N MET A 220 -5.44 13.97 -13.24
CA MET A 220 -4.06 13.66 -13.59
C MET A 220 -3.85 13.62 -15.12
N LEU A 221 -4.80 13.07 -15.84
CA LEU A 221 -4.77 13.04 -17.31
C LEU A 221 -4.87 14.45 -17.89
N GLU A 222 -5.84 15.24 -17.44
CA GLU A 222 -6.07 16.60 -17.91
C GLU A 222 -4.86 17.53 -17.65
N ILE A 223 -4.32 17.54 -16.43
CA ILE A 223 -3.22 18.44 -16.08
C ILE A 223 -1.91 18.05 -16.79
N SER A 224 -1.72 16.78 -17.12
CA SER A 224 -0.52 16.29 -17.80
C SER A 224 -0.44 16.71 -19.26
N GLU A 225 -1.55 17.03 -19.91
CA GLU A 225 -1.58 17.57 -21.27
C GLU A 225 -0.88 18.94 -21.37
N SER A 226 -0.97 19.73 -20.30
CA SER A 226 -0.34 21.06 -20.24
C SER A 226 1.08 21.01 -19.68
N PHE A 227 1.28 20.26 -18.58
CA PHE A 227 2.58 20.14 -17.88
C PHE A 227 2.66 18.81 -17.11
N ALA A 228 3.69 18.02 -17.34
CA ALA A 228 3.89 16.74 -16.64
C ALA A 228 4.21 16.89 -15.13
N ASN A 229 4.88 17.98 -14.72
CA ASN A 229 5.35 18.18 -13.34
C ASN A 229 4.26 18.23 -12.29
N PRO A 230 3.10 18.88 -12.47
CA PRO A 230 2.01 18.87 -11.49
C PRO A 230 1.50 17.46 -11.17
N ALA A 231 1.28 16.63 -12.20
CA ALA A 231 0.86 15.25 -12.00
C ALA A 231 1.90 14.44 -11.21
N LEU A 232 3.20 14.65 -11.47
CA LEU A 232 4.29 13.99 -10.77
C LEU A 232 4.46 14.50 -9.33
N ALA A 233 4.19 15.77 -9.06
CA ALA A 233 4.18 16.31 -7.69
C ALA A 233 3.10 15.64 -6.82
N GLY A 234 1.93 15.32 -7.39
CA GLY A 234 0.85 14.60 -6.73
C GLY A 234 1.01 13.08 -6.66
N ALA A 235 2.00 12.50 -7.35
CA ALA A 235 2.09 11.05 -7.57
C ALA A 235 2.14 10.21 -6.28
N ASN A 236 2.87 10.66 -5.26
CA ASN A 236 2.96 9.94 -3.98
C ASN A 236 1.61 9.90 -3.25
N ALA A 237 0.92 11.04 -3.16
CA ALA A 237 -0.40 11.10 -2.55
C ALA A 237 -1.44 10.27 -3.33
N TYR A 238 -1.38 10.29 -4.67
CA TYR A 238 -2.24 9.46 -5.52
C TYR A 238 -2.02 7.96 -5.27
N LEU A 239 -0.77 7.50 -5.23
CA LEU A 239 -0.45 6.10 -4.92
C LEU A 239 -0.98 5.70 -3.53
N ARG A 240 -0.84 6.58 -2.53
CA ARG A 240 -1.37 6.34 -1.19
C ARG A 240 -2.90 6.22 -1.20
N ILE A 241 -3.61 7.09 -1.92
CA ILE A 241 -5.08 7.00 -2.11
C ILE A 241 -5.43 5.66 -2.75
N PHE A 242 -4.74 5.26 -3.81
CA PHE A 242 -4.97 3.99 -4.47
C PHE A 242 -4.83 2.79 -3.51
N GLY A 243 -3.77 2.75 -2.70
CA GLY A 243 -3.59 1.71 -1.66
C GLY A 243 -4.69 1.71 -0.61
N VAL A 244 -5.09 2.88 -0.12
CA VAL A 244 -6.17 3.04 0.87
C VAL A 244 -7.52 2.56 0.30
N VAL A 245 -7.84 2.92 -0.95
CA VAL A 245 -9.06 2.46 -1.62
C VAL A 245 -9.03 0.94 -1.85
N ALA A 246 -7.91 0.40 -2.33
CA ALA A 246 -7.73 -1.05 -2.52
C ALA A 246 -7.95 -1.82 -1.20
N GLY A 247 -7.40 -1.31 -0.09
CA GLY A 247 -7.66 -1.86 1.25
C GLY A 247 -9.14 -1.84 1.63
N GLY A 248 -9.83 -0.74 1.36
CA GLY A 248 -11.27 -0.58 1.59
C GLY A 248 -12.11 -1.61 0.83
N ILE A 249 -11.77 -1.88 -0.43
CA ILE A 249 -12.43 -2.90 -1.26
C ILE A 249 -12.29 -4.28 -0.63
N GLN A 250 -11.08 -4.66 -0.20
CA GLN A 250 -10.84 -5.97 0.40
C GLN A 250 -11.58 -6.13 1.74
N LEU A 251 -11.62 -5.07 2.55
CA LEU A 251 -12.36 -5.09 3.81
C LEU A 251 -13.88 -5.09 3.60
N SER A 252 -14.37 -4.48 2.52
CA SER A 252 -15.78 -4.60 2.12
C SER A 252 -16.16 -6.04 1.77
N LYS A 253 -15.32 -6.74 0.98
CA LYS A 253 -15.47 -8.18 0.68
C LYS A 253 -15.45 -9.02 1.96
N ALA A 254 -14.51 -8.74 2.88
CA ALA A 254 -14.41 -9.44 4.15
C ALA A 254 -15.66 -9.23 5.02
N THR A 255 -16.22 -8.02 5.05
CA THR A 255 -17.45 -7.68 5.76
C THR A 255 -18.65 -8.48 5.23
N GLU A 256 -18.78 -8.59 3.92
CA GLU A 256 -19.85 -9.37 3.29
C GLU A 256 -19.76 -10.86 3.68
N LEU A 257 -18.56 -11.43 3.63
CA LEU A 257 -18.34 -12.81 4.03
C LEU A 257 -18.62 -13.03 5.53
N ALA A 258 -18.16 -12.12 6.39
CA ALA A 258 -18.33 -12.21 7.83
C ALA A 258 -19.80 -12.08 8.29
N ASN A 259 -20.65 -11.38 7.50
CA ASN A 259 -22.08 -11.24 7.77
C ASN A 259 -22.92 -12.47 7.39
N LYS A 260 -22.35 -13.49 6.73
CA LYS A 260 -23.12 -14.70 6.38
C LYS A 260 -23.63 -15.40 7.65
N PRO A 261 -24.87 -15.94 7.64
CA PRO A 261 -25.52 -16.51 8.83
C PRO A 261 -24.67 -17.56 9.58
N LYS A 262 -23.92 -18.36 8.83
CA LYS A 262 -23.06 -19.42 9.41
C LYS A 262 -21.90 -18.89 10.27
N TYR A 263 -21.58 -17.58 10.20
CA TYR A 263 -20.46 -16.98 10.93
C TYR A 263 -20.88 -16.01 12.04
N LYS A 264 -22.18 -15.81 12.28
CA LYS A 264 -22.70 -14.81 13.24
C LYS A 264 -22.21 -14.99 14.69
N THR A 265 -21.90 -16.21 15.11
CA THR A 265 -21.43 -16.51 16.47
C THR A 265 -19.91 -16.55 16.59
N SER A 266 -19.18 -16.36 15.50
CA SER A 266 -17.73 -16.42 15.48
C SER A 266 -17.11 -15.11 15.96
N GLU A 267 -16.34 -15.15 17.05
CA GLU A 267 -15.58 -13.99 17.55
C GLU A 267 -14.64 -13.42 16.49
N PHE A 268 -13.98 -14.28 15.71
CA PHE A 268 -13.11 -13.86 14.60
C PHE A 268 -13.85 -13.01 13.57
N HIS A 269 -15.05 -13.44 13.14
CA HIS A 269 -15.82 -12.71 12.15
C HIS A 269 -16.37 -11.40 12.72
N ASN A 270 -16.79 -11.40 13.99
CA ASN A 270 -17.22 -10.18 14.68
C ASN A 270 -16.07 -9.16 14.81
N ALA A 271 -14.87 -9.62 15.17
CA ALA A 271 -13.69 -8.77 15.21
C ALA A 271 -13.37 -8.19 13.81
N LYS A 272 -13.57 -8.98 12.73
CA LYS A 272 -13.38 -8.54 11.35
C LYS A 272 -14.33 -7.40 10.98
N LEU A 273 -15.60 -7.49 11.36
CA LEU A 273 -16.60 -6.43 11.13
C LEU A 273 -16.22 -5.13 11.83
N ILE A 274 -15.76 -5.22 13.09
CA ILE A 274 -15.29 -4.04 13.86
C ILE A 274 -14.06 -3.42 13.20
N THR A 275 -13.10 -4.25 12.77
CA THR A 275 -11.87 -3.79 12.10
C THR A 275 -12.20 -3.08 10.78
N ALA A 276 -13.08 -3.64 9.97
CA ALA A 276 -13.51 -3.03 8.72
C ALA A 276 -14.23 -1.69 8.95
N LYS A 277 -15.09 -1.61 9.96
CA LYS A 277 -15.75 -0.37 10.35
C LYS A 277 -14.75 0.68 10.83
N PHE A 278 -13.73 0.29 11.59
CA PHE A 278 -12.67 1.19 12.00
C PHE A 278 -11.92 1.74 10.78
N TYR A 279 -11.55 0.88 9.83
CA TYR A 279 -10.89 1.32 8.58
C TYR A 279 -11.73 2.34 7.82
N SER A 280 -13.01 2.07 7.70
CA SER A 280 -13.97 2.96 7.04
C SER A 280 -14.07 4.35 7.71
N ASN A 281 -13.96 4.43 9.03
CA ASN A 281 -14.18 5.67 9.77
C ASN A 281 -12.88 6.43 10.10
N HIS A 282 -11.71 5.77 10.05
CA HIS A 282 -10.44 6.37 10.46
C HIS A 282 -9.38 6.41 9.36
N ILE A 283 -9.45 5.51 8.38
CA ILE A 283 -8.44 5.42 7.31
C ILE A 283 -8.97 6.00 6.00
N LEU A 284 -10.12 5.54 5.51
CA LEU A 284 -10.72 6.07 4.28
C LEU A 284 -10.93 7.60 4.28
N PRO A 285 -11.32 8.27 5.38
CA PRO A 285 -11.48 9.72 5.38
C PRO A 285 -10.21 10.51 5.10
N GLN A 286 -9.02 9.92 5.27
CA GLN A 286 -7.74 10.57 4.96
C GLN A 286 -7.59 10.89 3.47
N ILE A 287 -8.35 10.21 2.60
CA ILE A 287 -8.38 10.44 1.16
C ILE A 287 -8.70 11.91 0.83
N SER A 288 -9.65 12.52 1.54
CA SER A 288 -10.05 13.91 1.29
C SER A 288 -8.91 14.92 1.48
N GLY A 289 -8.07 14.73 2.51
CA GLY A 289 -6.90 15.57 2.73
C GLY A 289 -5.81 15.34 1.68
N LEU A 290 -5.56 14.07 1.32
CA LEU A 290 -4.61 13.73 0.26
C LEU A 290 -5.05 14.28 -1.11
N ARG A 291 -6.35 14.24 -1.40
CA ARG A 291 -6.93 14.83 -2.60
C ARG A 291 -6.63 16.32 -2.69
N GLN A 292 -6.87 17.07 -1.61
CA GLN A 292 -6.57 18.51 -1.56
C GLN A 292 -5.08 18.77 -1.80
N THR A 293 -4.19 17.95 -1.24
CA THR A 293 -2.75 18.05 -1.50
C THR A 293 -2.41 17.87 -2.99
N ILE A 294 -3.10 16.96 -3.68
CA ILE A 294 -2.89 16.75 -5.11
C ILE A 294 -3.39 17.96 -5.92
N GLU A 295 -4.65 18.36 -5.70
CA GLU A 295 -5.32 19.35 -6.52
C GLU A 295 -4.77 20.78 -6.33
N TYR A 296 -4.35 21.11 -5.10
CA TYR A 296 -3.95 22.49 -4.74
C TYR A 296 -2.49 22.65 -4.32
N GLY A 297 -1.83 21.57 -3.87
CA GLY A 297 -0.47 21.62 -3.33
C GLY A 297 0.65 21.40 -4.35
N HIS A 298 0.33 21.13 -5.61
CA HIS A 298 1.33 20.81 -6.63
C HIS A 298 2.16 22.03 -7.08
N GLU A 299 1.60 23.23 -7.03
CA GLU A 299 2.27 24.43 -7.52
C GLU A 299 3.48 24.82 -6.67
N GLU A 300 3.35 24.77 -5.34
CA GLU A 300 4.40 25.17 -4.41
C GLU A 300 5.63 24.25 -4.49
N VAL A 301 5.42 22.96 -4.78
CA VAL A 301 6.50 21.96 -4.85
C VAL A 301 7.61 22.37 -5.82
N MET A 302 7.25 23.00 -6.93
CA MET A 302 8.20 23.41 -7.98
C MET A 302 8.55 24.89 -7.95
N LYS A 303 7.90 25.71 -7.12
CA LYS A 303 8.12 27.17 -7.09
C LYS A 303 9.31 27.60 -6.26
N LEU A 304 9.69 26.83 -5.22
CA LEU A 304 10.80 27.22 -4.36
C LEU A 304 12.12 27.06 -5.11
N PRO A 305 12.93 28.15 -5.24
CA PRO A 305 14.25 28.06 -5.89
C PRO A 305 15.18 27.10 -5.14
N GLU A 306 16.03 26.37 -5.88
CA GLU A 306 16.97 25.36 -5.32
C GLU A 306 17.84 25.91 -4.19
N ASN A 307 18.27 27.18 -4.28
CA ASN A 307 19.10 27.84 -3.29
C ASN A 307 18.35 28.24 -2.00
N SER A 308 17.04 27.95 -1.92
CA SER A 308 16.19 28.29 -0.76
C SER A 308 15.81 27.06 0.08
N PHE A 309 16.30 25.87 -0.31
CA PHE A 309 16.19 24.64 0.48
C PHE A 309 17.23 24.56 1.58
#